data_f99eb2d585d54a86ee4120d9efca0ecc
#
_entry.id   f99eb2d585d54a86ee4120d9efca0ecc
#
_cell.length_a   1.000
_cell.length_b   1.000
_cell.length_c   1.000
_cell.angle_alpha   90.00
_cell.angle_beta   90.00
_cell.angle_gamma   90.00
#
_symmetry.space_group_name_H-M   'P 1'
#
loop_
_entity.id
_entity.type
_entity.pdbx_description
1 polymer ?
#
loop_
_entity_poly.entity_id
_entity_poly.type
_entity_poly.pdbx_seq_one_letter_code
_entity_poly.pdbx_strand_id
1 'polypeptide(L)'
;MKKILITSIFIISFGYPINVTSGGLLSKNQIGMDVKHYNINLKVDTKRKTISGYVDIKMKILEEIQFVELDLINEYFVSKVLIDSVSFPFKHRKNKILIKPQNIKTNSLINVRVVYKGKPPEAENPPWSGGFTWEKSKDGYPWVGVSCQGNGAYIWYPCKEHPSDEPDSADIYIKVQKPLSVASNGVLQNIKDHKNKWQTWHWKTRYNINTYNINFTIGHFDVIKRISPSLNKPVNIEYYVLKDQIEGSETLLDQTEDFIDFYSRNFGQYPWKT
;
A
#
# COMPACT_ATOMS: atom_id res chain seq x y z
N MET A 1 26.71 54.64 28.32
CA MET A 1 26.62 53.56 27.34
C MET A 1 26.19 52.27 28.03
N LYS A 2 24.96 51.85 27.90
CA LYS A 2 24.44 50.57 28.47
C LYS A 2 24.81 49.46 27.51
N LYS A 3 25.63 48.49 27.95
CA LYS A 3 25.93 47.27 27.20
C LYS A 3 24.71 46.35 27.28
N ILE A 4 24.08 46.08 26.14
CA ILE A 4 23.02 45.07 26.02
C ILE A 4 23.73 43.72 25.84
N LEU A 5 23.56 42.84 26.83
CA LEU A 5 24.03 41.45 26.77
C LEU A 5 22.95 40.63 26.02
N ILE A 6 23.22 40.20 24.80
CA ILE A 6 22.35 39.30 24.06
C ILE A 6 22.73 37.88 24.47
N THR A 7 21.88 37.25 25.29
CA THR A 7 22.00 35.84 25.64
C THR A 7 21.29 35.04 24.59
N SER A 8 22.04 34.37 23.71
CA SER A 8 21.49 33.42 22.74
C SER A 8 21.08 32.14 23.47
N ILE A 9 19.78 31.90 23.59
CA ILE A 9 19.23 30.62 24.11
C ILE A 9 19.27 29.60 22.96
N PHE A 10 20.20 28.66 23.00
CA PHE A 10 20.17 27.48 22.14
C PHE A 10 19.11 26.52 22.69
N ILE A 11 17.96 26.46 22.01
CA ILE A 11 16.95 25.40 22.27
C ILE A 11 17.46 24.13 21.56
N ILE A 12 18.09 23.24 22.33
CA ILE A 12 18.36 21.87 21.86
C ILE A 12 17.04 21.11 21.92
N SER A 13 16.36 21.01 20.80
CA SER A 13 15.23 20.08 20.68
C SER A 13 15.78 18.66 20.69
N PHE A 14 15.60 17.96 21.79
CA PHE A 14 15.74 16.50 21.81
C PHE A 14 14.57 15.92 21.00
N GLY A 15 14.78 15.73 19.70
CA GLY A 15 13.90 14.93 18.88
C GLY A 15 13.96 13.50 19.42
N TYR A 16 12.86 12.98 19.95
CA TYR A 16 12.75 11.55 20.19
C TYR A 16 12.95 10.84 18.85
N PRO A 17 13.83 9.83 18.76
CA PRO A 17 13.99 9.09 17.53
C PRO A 17 12.65 8.42 17.20
N ILE A 18 12.02 8.87 16.12
CA ILE A 18 10.90 8.14 15.55
C ILE A 18 11.48 6.79 15.13
N ASN A 19 10.98 5.70 15.69
CA ASN A 19 11.37 4.35 15.28
C ASN A 19 10.83 4.08 13.87
N VAL A 20 11.55 4.57 12.88
CA VAL A 20 11.29 4.29 11.47
C VAL A 20 11.84 2.90 11.18
N THR A 21 10.96 1.97 10.83
CA THR A 21 11.33 0.58 10.53
C THR A 21 11.41 0.30 9.02
N SER A 22 10.95 1.24 8.20
CA SER A 22 11.02 1.18 6.73
C SER A 22 12.26 1.93 6.20
N GLY A 23 12.80 1.48 5.06
CA GLY A 23 13.88 2.16 4.34
C GLY A 23 15.27 2.00 4.95
N GLY A 24 15.50 0.94 5.75
CA GLY A 24 16.83 0.58 6.27
C GLY A 24 17.76 0.05 5.18
N LEU A 25 18.99 -0.35 5.57
CA LEU A 25 19.95 -0.91 4.62
C LEU A 25 19.42 -2.24 4.03
N LEU A 26 19.49 -2.34 2.70
CA LEU A 26 19.18 -3.58 2.00
C LEU A 26 20.20 -4.67 2.35
N SER A 27 19.72 -5.90 2.56
CA SER A 27 20.59 -7.07 2.63
C SER A 27 21.19 -7.39 1.25
N LYS A 28 22.28 -8.16 1.22
CA LYS A 28 22.85 -8.66 -0.04
C LYS A 28 21.82 -9.42 -0.90
N ASN A 29 20.92 -10.16 -0.26
CA ASN A 29 19.86 -10.85 -0.97
C ASN A 29 18.88 -9.85 -1.61
N GLN A 30 18.46 -8.84 -0.87
CA GLN A 30 17.51 -7.83 -1.38
C GLN A 30 18.12 -6.96 -2.50
N ILE A 31 19.42 -6.66 -2.44
CA ILE A 31 20.12 -5.97 -3.55
C ILE A 31 20.06 -6.81 -4.83
N GLY A 32 20.21 -8.12 -4.72
CA GLY A 32 20.16 -9.06 -5.85
C GLY A 32 18.74 -9.32 -6.41
N MET A 33 17.71 -8.63 -5.94
CA MET A 33 16.32 -8.81 -6.37
C MET A 33 15.69 -7.48 -6.79
N ASP A 34 14.97 -7.48 -7.89
CA ASP A 34 14.25 -6.34 -8.45
C ASP A 34 12.80 -6.75 -8.69
N VAL A 35 11.88 -6.18 -7.90
CA VAL A 35 10.47 -6.53 -7.99
C VAL A 35 9.81 -5.79 -9.16
N LYS A 36 9.15 -6.55 -10.02
CA LYS A 36 8.49 -6.04 -11.22
C LYS A 36 6.97 -5.89 -11.06
N HIS A 37 6.36 -6.74 -10.24
CA HIS A 37 4.92 -6.71 -10.10
C HIS A 37 4.47 -7.36 -8.79
N TYR A 38 3.48 -6.74 -8.15
CA TYR A 38 2.72 -7.33 -7.06
C TYR A 38 1.30 -7.69 -7.52
N ASN A 39 0.84 -8.90 -7.20
CA ASN A 39 -0.54 -9.32 -7.36
C ASN A 39 -1.09 -9.68 -5.98
N ILE A 40 -1.75 -8.73 -5.34
CA ILE A 40 -2.22 -8.80 -3.96
C ILE A 40 -3.65 -9.30 -3.95
N ASN A 41 -3.92 -10.46 -3.33
CA ASN A 41 -5.24 -11.07 -3.24
C ASN A 41 -5.62 -11.31 -1.79
N LEU A 42 -6.42 -10.42 -1.21
CA LEU A 42 -6.78 -10.48 0.19
C LEU A 42 -8.27 -10.42 0.43
N LYS A 43 -8.72 -11.21 1.39
CA LYS A 43 -10.01 -11.10 2.06
C LYS A 43 -9.82 -10.29 3.33
N VAL A 44 -10.63 -9.26 3.50
CA VAL A 44 -10.69 -8.44 4.73
C VAL A 44 -11.96 -8.78 5.49
N ASP A 45 -11.79 -9.28 6.71
CA ASP A 45 -12.89 -9.56 7.62
C ASP A 45 -12.98 -8.41 8.66
N THR A 46 -13.88 -7.48 8.38
CA THR A 46 -14.05 -6.27 9.22
C THR A 46 -14.58 -6.56 10.61
N LYS A 47 -15.30 -7.69 10.80
CA LYS A 47 -15.81 -8.10 12.12
C LYS A 47 -14.70 -8.66 13.01
N ARG A 48 -13.80 -9.46 12.42
CA ARG A 48 -12.68 -10.10 13.13
C ARG A 48 -11.42 -9.27 13.12
N LYS A 49 -11.41 -8.16 12.37
CA LYS A 49 -10.23 -7.31 12.12
C LYS A 49 -9.05 -8.15 11.61
N THR A 50 -9.27 -8.99 10.59
CA THR A 50 -8.25 -9.89 10.04
C THR A 50 -8.16 -9.78 8.53
N ILE A 51 -6.97 -10.06 8.01
CA ILE A 51 -6.73 -10.24 6.59
C ILE A 51 -6.26 -11.67 6.32
N SER A 52 -6.59 -12.19 5.13
CA SER A 52 -6.15 -13.52 4.71
C SER A 52 -6.15 -13.64 3.19
N GLY A 53 -5.17 -14.33 2.65
CA GLY A 53 -5.06 -14.55 1.21
C GLY A 53 -3.63 -14.84 0.79
N TYR A 54 -3.23 -14.29 -0.34
CA TYR A 54 -1.87 -14.46 -0.87
C TYR A 54 -1.41 -13.22 -1.65
N VAL A 55 -0.11 -13.13 -1.83
CA VAL A 55 0.52 -12.18 -2.75
C VAL A 55 1.43 -12.96 -3.68
N ASP A 56 1.29 -12.73 -5.00
CA ASP A 56 2.28 -13.14 -5.99
C ASP A 56 3.22 -11.96 -6.24
N ILE A 57 4.51 -12.23 -6.18
CA ILE A 57 5.58 -11.25 -6.34
C ILE A 57 6.43 -11.69 -7.52
N LYS A 58 6.29 -11.00 -8.64
CA LYS A 58 7.13 -11.23 -9.81
C LYS A 58 8.40 -10.40 -9.68
N MET A 59 9.55 -11.05 -9.69
CA MET A 59 10.84 -10.37 -9.54
C MET A 59 11.89 -10.90 -10.50
N LYS A 60 12.83 -10.03 -10.84
CA LYS A 60 14.04 -10.36 -11.58
C LYS A 60 15.18 -10.57 -10.59
N ILE A 61 15.95 -11.61 -10.78
CA ILE A 61 17.17 -11.88 -10.02
C ILE A 61 18.32 -11.19 -10.74
N LEU A 62 18.91 -10.19 -10.08
CA LEU A 62 19.98 -9.37 -10.66
C LEU A 62 21.36 -9.97 -10.42
N GLU A 63 21.56 -10.59 -9.25
CA GLU A 63 22.81 -11.17 -8.79
C GLU A 63 22.57 -12.52 -8.12
N GLU A 64 23.64 -13.24 -7.81
CA GLU A 64 23.54 -14.49 -7.02
C GLU A 64 23.06 -14.18 -5.60
N ILE A 65 21.98 -14.84 -5.19
CA ILE A 65 21.36 -14.69 -3.87
C ILE A 65 21.37 -16.02 -3.12
N GLN A 66 21.59 -15.97 -1.80
CA GLN A 66 21.47 -17.16 -0.95
C GLN A 66 20.01 -17.47 -0.60
N PHE A 67 19.19 -16.42 -0.47
CA PHE A 67 17.78 -16.52 -0.14
C PHE A 67 16.97 -15.53 -0.97
N VAL A 68 15.77 -15.94 -1.35
CA VAL A 68 14.71 -14.97 -1.65
C VAL A 68 14.26 -14.43 -0.30
N GLU A 69 14.45 -13.14 -0.08
CA GLU A 69 14.23 -12.46 1.19
C GLU A 69 13.15 -11.41 1.05
N LEU A 70 12.02 -11.61 1.71
CA LEU A 70 10.88 -10.71 1.72
C LEU A 70 10.62 -10.20 3.14
N ASP A 71 10.09 -8.98 3.24
CA ASP A 71 9.69 -8.37 4.49
C ASP A 71 8.22 -8.65 4.73
N LEU A 72 7.88 -9.10 5.94
CA LEU A 72 6.53 -9.25 6.47
C LEU A 72 6.62 -9.35 7.99
N ILE A 73 5.79 -8.62 8.72
CA ILE A 73 5.78 -8.67 10.19
C ILE A 73 5.46 -10.07 10.71
N ASN A 74 6.05 -10.42 11.87
CA ASN A 74 5.94 -11.77 12.42
C ASN A 74 4.54 -12.16 12.91
N GLU A 75 3.65 -11.19 13.09
CA GLU A 75 2.27 -11.36 13.55
C GLU A 75 1.40 -12.12 12.55
N TYR A 76 1.85 -12.20 11.31
CA TYR A 76 1.15 -13.02 10.31
C TYR A 76 1.61 -14.47 10.32
N PHE A 77 0.64 -15.37 10.27
CA PHE A 77 0.89 -16.78 10.02
C PHE A 77 1.04 -17.03 8.51
N VAL A 78 2.27 -17.30 8.08
CA VAL A 78 2.56 -17.73 6.72
C VAL A 78 2.35 -19.24 6.64
N SER A 79 1.41 -19.70 5.81
CA SER A 79 1.04 -21.11 5.69
C SER A 79 1.78 -21.81 4.55
N LYS A 80 2.15 -21.09 3.51
CA LYS A 80 2.77 -21.66 2.31
C LYS A 80 3.56 -20.61 1.54
N VAL A 81 4.68 -21.02 0.97
CA VAL A 81 5.45 -20.25 0.00
C VAL A 81 5.72 -21.12 -1.23
N LEU A 82 5.52 -20.54 -2.42
CA LEU A 82 5.83 -21.19 -3.69
C LEU A 82 6.77 -20.30 -4.51
N ILE A 83 7.67 -20.91 -5.26
CA ILE A 83 8.42 -20.26 -6.34
C ILE A 83 8.04 -20.99 -7.63
N ASP A 84 7.53 -20.27 -8.62
CA ASP A 84 7.06 -20.82 -9.91
C ASP A 84 6.14 -22.04 -9.74
N SER A 85 5.18 -21.91 -8.79
CA SER A 85 4.20 -22.94 -8.41
C SER A 85 4.74 -24.15 -7.63
N VAL A 86 6.05 -24.24 -7.40
CA VAL A 86 6.66 -25.29 -6.58
C VAL A 86 6.74 -24.83 -5.12
N SER A 87 6.33 -25.68 -4.18
CA SER A 87 6.37 -25.38 -2.74
C SER A 87 7.79 -25.47 -2.20
N PHE A 88 8.20 -24.44 -1.45
CA PHE A 88 9.51 -24.38 -0.81
C PHE A 88 9.39 -24.29 0.71
N PRO A 89 10.34 -24.86 1.46
CA PRO A 89 10.51 -24.58 2.87
C PRO A 89 10.98 -23.14 3.06
N PHE A 90 10.51 -22.50 4.12
CA PHE A 90 10.83 -21.12 4.44
C PHE A 90 11.03 -20.94 5.94
N LYS A 91 11.64 -19.81 6.32
CA LYS A 91 11.71 -19.33 7.71
C LYS A 91 11.05 -17.97 7.76
N HIS A 92 10.07 -17.79 8.66
CA HIS A 92 9.47 -16.49 8.94
C HIS A 92 9.86 -16.06 10.36
N ARG A 93 10.77 -15.10 10.45
CA ARG A 93 11.30 -14.58 11.73
C ARG A 93 11.93 -13.20 11.54
N LYS A 94 11.94 -12.38 12.59
CA LYS A 94 12.51 -11.02 12.57
C LYS A 94 11.95 -10.19 11.41
N ASN A 95 10.64 -10.31 11.19
CA ASN A 95 9.91 -9.65 10.10
C ASN A 95 10.42 -9.96 8.69
N LYS A 96 11.09 -11.11 8.51
CA LYS A 96 11.62 -11.57 7.23
C LYS A 96 11.12 -12.97 6.89
N ILE A 97 10.74 -13.17 5.65
CA ILE A 97 10.50 -14.49 5.04
C ILE A 97 11.74 -14.83 4.24
N LEU A 98 12.44 -15.89 4.65
CA LEU A 98 13.65 -16.38 4.00
C LEU A 98 13.35 -17.72 3.33
N ILE A 99 13.50 -17.77 2.01
CA ILE A 99 13.29 -18.97 1.20
C ILE A 99 14.63 -19.32 0.54
N LYS A 100 15.15 -20.52 0.77
CA LYS A 100 16.37 -20.98 0.11
C LYS A 100 15.99 -21.50 -1.29
N PRO A 101 16.32 -20.77 -2.35
CA PRO A 101 15.97 -21.20 -3.70
C PRO A 101 16.85 -22.38 -4.12
N GLN A 102 16.36 -23.16 -5.10
CA GLN A 102 17.14 -24.16 -5.78
C GLN A 102 17.22 -23.78 -7.26
N ASN A 103 18.43 -23.75 -7.80
CA ASN A 103 18.69 -23.54 -9.25
C ASN A 103 18.13 -22.21 -9.84
N ILE A 104 18.02 -21.17 -9.02
CA ILE A 104 17.67 -19.84 -9.53
C ILE A 104 18.90 -19.20 -10.18
N LYS A 105 18.77 -18.82 -11.45
CA LYS A 105 19.84 -18.20 -12.21
C LYS A 105 19.75 -16.69 -12.18
N THR A 106 20.88 -16.03 -12.20
CA THR A 106 20.95 -14.57 -12.46
C THR A 106 20.24 -14.21 -13.78
N ASN A 107 19.60 -13.07 -13.83
CA ASN A 107 18.77 -12.58 -14.92
C ASN A 107 17.47 -13.37 -15.16
N SER A 108 17.13 -14.37 -14.35
CA SER A 108 15.84 -15.04 -14.46
C SER A 108 14.71 -14.19 -13.83
N LEU A 109 13.50 -14.38 -14.35
CA LEU A 109 12.26 -13.92 -13.73
C LEU A 109 11.67 -15.08 -12.97
N ILE A 110 11.29 -14.84 -11.73
CA ILE A 110 10.58 -15.79 -10.87
C ILE A 110 9.30 -15.20 -10.35
N ASN A 111 8.34 -16.05 -9.99
CA ASN A 111 7.13 -15.65 -9.31
C ASN A 111 7.06 -16.30 -7.94
N VAL A 112 7.05 -15.49 -6.88
CA VAL A 112 6.99 -15.96 -5.49
C VAL A 112 5.60 -15.74 -4.95
N ARG A 113 4.88 -16.82 -4.58
CA ARG A 113 3.61 -16.73 -3.88
C ARG A 113 3.78 -16.94 -2.40
N VAL A 114 3.28 -16.00 -1.62
CA VAL A 114 3.21 -16.12 -0.15
C VAL A 114 1.74 -16.18 0.27
N VAL A 115 1.34 -17.28 0.91
CA VAL A 115 -0.02 -17.45 1.47
C VAL A 115 0.02 -17.18 2.96
N TYR A 116 -0.78 -16.22 3.43
CA TYR A 116 -0.72 -15.78 4.83
C TYR A 116 -2.07 -15.30 5.36
N LYS A 117 -2.15 -15.18 6.67
CA LYS A 117 -3.30 -14.64 7.40
C LYS A 117 -2.89 -14.08 8.75
N GLY A 118 -3.66 -13.15 9.27
CA GLY A 118 -3.45 -12.64 10.63
C GLY A 118 -4.26 -11.38 10.91
N LYS A 119 -4.00 -10.81 12.08
CA LYS A 119 -4.48 -9.48 12.47
C LYS A 119 -3.39 -8.48 12.13
N PRO A 120 -3.64 -7.48 11.27
CA PRO A 120 -2.70 -6.41 11.07
C PRO A 120 -2.57 -5.56 12.33
N PRO A 121 -1.46 -4.86 12.55
CA PRO A 121 -1.32 -3.91 13.63
C PRO A 121 -2.35 -2.79 13.48
N GLU A 122 -2.90 -2.31 14.58
CA GLU A 122 -3.76 -1.12 14.58
C GLU A 122 -2.87 0.13 14.67
N ALA A 123 -3.19 1.17 13.91
CA ALA A 123 -2.46 2.44 13.94
C ALA A 123 -2.76 3.18 15.25
N GLU A 124 -1.71 3.56 15.99
CA GLU A 124 -1.85 4.28 17.26
C GLU A 124 -2.31 5.74 17.03
N ASN A 125 -1.82 6.37 16.01
CA ASN A 125 -2.12 7.76 15.64
C ASN A 125 -2.25 7.91 14.11
N PRO A 126 -3.35 7.41 13.50
CA PRO A 126 -3.52 7.49 12.05
C PRO A 126 -3.73 8.94 11.57
N PRO A 127 -3.22 9.34 10.40
CA PRO A 127 -2.43 8.54 9.46
C PRO A 127 -0.92 8.56 9.75
N TRP A 128 -0.47 9.16 10.86
CA TRP A 128 0.92 9.44 11.19
C TRP A 128 1.70 8.25 11.76
N SER A 129 1.00 7.16 12.09
CA SER A 129 1.61 5.86 12.42
C SER A 129 1.09 4.77 11.51
N GLY A 130 1.97 3.80 11.15
CA GLY A 130 1.62 2.66 10.32
C GLY A 130 0.68 1.70 11.06
N GLY A 131 -0.26 1.12 10.31
CA GLY A 131 -1.23 0.18 10.82
C GLY A 131 -2.60 0.33 10.15
N PHE A 132 -3.54 -0.46 10.63
CA PHE A 132 -4.93 -0.41 10.20
C PHE A 132 -5.76 0.44 11.15
N THR A 133 -6.62 1.27 10.59
CA THR A 133 -7.68 1.94 11.32
C THR A 133 -8.98 1.18 11.10
N TRP A 134 -9.63 0.77 12.19
CA TRP A 134 -10.87 0.00 12.16
C TRP A 134 -11.96 0.81 12.87
N GLU A 135 -12.69 1.58 12.10
CA GLU A 135 -13.72 2.48 12.60
C GLU A 135 -15.10 2.15 12.04
N LYS A 136 -16.09 2.95 12.40
CA LYS A 136 -17.42 2.94 11.81
C LYS A 136 -17.78 4.33 11.34
N SER A 137 -18.37 4.40 10.16
CA SER A 137 -19.02 5.62 9.67
C SER A 137 -20.27 5.94 10.48
N LYS A 138 -20.80 7.16 10.36
CA LYS A 138 -22.03 7.58 11.08
C LYS A 138 -23.26 6.73 10.74
N ASP A 139 -23.31 6.14 9.55
CA ASP A 139 -24.36 5.20 9.15
C ASP A 139 -24.15 3.77 9.72
N GLY A 140 -23.14 3.58 10.60
CA GLY A 140 -22.85 2.35 11.33
C GLY A 140 -22.09 1.28 10.55
N TYR A 141 -21.74 1.51 9.30
CA TYR A 141 -20.94 0.58 8.51
C TYR A 141 -19.45 0.63 8.87
N PRO A 142 -18.73 -0.49 8.74
CA PRO A 142 -17.28 -0.50 8.93
C PRO A 142 -16.57 0.46 7.97
N TRP A 143 -15.58 1.17 8.51
CA TRP A 143 -14.60 1.92 7.76
C TRP A 143 -13.21 1.38 8.11
N VAL A 144 -12.39 1.09 7.10
CA VAL A 144 -11.03 0.57 7.27
C VAL A 144 -10.07 1.37 6.42
N GLY A 145 -9.05 1.93 7.04
CA GLY A 145 -7.94 2.58 6.35
C GLY A 145 -6.63 1.85 6.62
N VAL A 146 -5.71 1.89 5.66
CA VAL A 146 -4.34 1.39 5.80
C VAL A 146 -3.37 2.55 5.73
N SER A 147 -2.54 2.69 6.74
CA SER A 147 -1.43 3.66 6.78
C SER A 147 -0.11 2.90 6.85
N CYS A 148 0.87 3.31 6.05
CA CYS A 148 2.22 2.74 6.05
C CYS A 148 3.27 3.70 6.63
N GLN A 149 2.84 4.86 7.12
CA GLN A 149 3.74 5.92 7.59
C GLN A 149 4.73 5.41 8.66
N GLY A 150 6.02 5.60 8.41
CA GLY A 150 7.11 5.21 9.29
C GLY A 150 7.39 3.70 9.39
N ASN A 151 6.40 2.86 9.14
CA ASN A 151 6.50 1.41 9.28
C ASN A 151 6.71 0.70 7.94
N GLY A 152 6.17 1.21 6.82
CA GLY A 152 6.26 0.58 5.51
C GLY A 152 5.13 -0.39 5.20
N ALA A 153 5.16 -0.95 4.00
CA ALA A 153 4.11 -1.82 3.48
C ALA A 153 4.12 -3.24 4.08
N TYR A 154 5.25 -3.71 4.56
CA TYR A 154 5.40 -5.06 5.11
C TYR A 154 4.55 -5.32 6.37
N ILE A 155 3.92 -4.27 6.90
CA ILE A 155 2.91 -4.40 7.97
C ILE A 155 1.61 -5.05 7.51
N TRP A 156 1.36 -5.18 6.20
CA TRP A 156 0.12 -5.76 5.70
C TRP A 156 0.27 -6.73 4.52
N TYR A 157 1.35 -6.65 3.74
CA TYR A 157 1.64 -7.64 2.70
C TYR A 157 3.14 -7.90 2.56
N PRO A 158 3.55 -9.12 2.16
CA PRO A 158 4.95 -9.44 1.94
C PRO A 158 5.51 -8.67 0.74
N CYS A 159 6.62 -7.98 0.95
CA CYS A 159 7.26 -7.14 -0.08
C CYS A 159 8.78 -7.07 0.12
N LYS A 160 9.48 -6.43 -0.81
CA LYS A 160 10.81 -5.88 -0.58
C LYS A 160 10.61 -4.44 -0.12
N GLU A 161 10.72 -4.22 1.20
CA GLU A 161 10.41 -2.93 1.83
C GLU A 161 11.59 -1.98 1.74
N HIS A 162 11.71 -1.32 0.60
CA HIS A 162 12.71 -0.29 0.40
C HIS A 162 12.30 0.70 -0.70
N PRO A 163 12.48 2.02 -0.50
CA PRO A 163 12.03 3.03 -1.47
C PRO A 163 12.79 3.02 -2.80
N SER A 164 13.92 2.31 -2.90
CA SER A 164 14.66 2.16 -4.16
C SER A 164 14.09 1.07 -5.07
N ASP A 165 13.07 0.33 -4.63
CA ASP A 165 12.46 -0.74 -5.42
C ASP A 165 10.99 -0.45 -5.66
N GLU A 166 10.71 0.17 -6.78
CA GLU A 166 9.37 0.52 -7.23
C GLU A 166 8.92 -0.48 -8.29
N PRO A 167 7.95 -1.36 -8.00
CA PRO A 167 7.44 -2.28 -9.02
C PRO A 167 6.84 -1.52 -10.20
N ASP A 168 6.96 -2.08 -11.39
CA ASP A 168 6.43 -1.48 -12.63
C ASP A 168 4.89 -1.41 -12.63
N SER A 169 4.24 -2.24 -11.81
CA SER A 169 2.77 -2.32 -11.71
C SER A 169 2.32 -3.13 -10.49
N ALA A 170 1.04 -2.97 -10.14
CA ALA A 170 0.39 -3.82 -9.14
C ALA A 170 -1.07 -4.09 -9.50
N ASP A 171 -1.52 -5.33 -9.28
CA ASP A 171 -2.93 -5.73 -9.25
C ASP A 171 -3.36 -5.95 -7.80
N ILE A 172 -4.44 -5.31 -7.38
CA ILE A 172 -4.91 -5.29 -5.99
C ILE A 172 -6.34 -5.82 -5.95
N TYR A 173 -6.51 -7.03 -5.41
CA TYR A 173 -7.80 -7.68 -5.25
C TYR A 173 -8.19 -7.72 -3.78
N ILE A 174 -9.18 -6.92 -3.41
CA ILE A 174 -9.69 -6.86 -2.04
C ILE A 174 -11.11 -7.42 -1.99
N LYS A 175 -11.27 -8.51 -1.23
CA LYS A 175 -12.55 -9.17 -1.02
C LYS A 175 -13.18 -8.70 0.28
N VAL A 176 -14.38 -8.09 0.16
CA VAL A 176 -15.15 -7.54 1.29
C VAL A 176 -16.61 -8.00 1.26
N GLN A 177 -17.33 -7.82 2.37
CA GLN A 177 -18.77 -8.04 2.41
C GLN A 177 -19.53 -6.83 1.88
N LYS A 178 -20.59 -7.06 1.10
CA LYS A 178 -21.56 -6.03 0.71
C LYS A 178 -22.23 -5.45 1.97
N PRO A 179 -22.54 -4.13 1.99
CA PRO A 179 -22.46 -3.17 0.88
C PRO A 179 -21.13 -2.40 0.80
N LEU A 180 -20.07 -2.85 1.47
CA LEU A 180 -18.79 -2.13 1.54
C LEU A 180 -18.12 -2.05 0.17
N SER A 181 -17.61 -0.88 -0.14
CA SER A 181 -16.80 -0.57 -1.32
C SER A 181 -15.31 -0.51 -0.96
N VAL A 182 -14.45 -0.61 -1.96
CA VAL A 182 -13.00 -0.50 -1.82
C VAL A 182 -12.46 0.57 -2.75
N ALA A 183 -11.78 1.56 -2.20
CA ALA A 183 -10.93 2.48 -2.96
C ALA A 183 -9.46 2.03 -2.83
N SER A 184 -8.71 2.07 -3.92
CA SER A 184 -7.30 1.68 -3.95
C SER A 184 -6.56 2.39 -5.08
N ASN A 185 -5.28 2.09 -5.25
CA ASN A 185 -4.42 2.71 -6.25
C ASN A 185 -4.75 2.26 -7.69
N GLY A 186 -4.57 3.17 -8.63
CA GLY A 186 -4.76 2.90 -10.05
C GLY A 186 -6.22 2.97 -10.49
N VAL A 187 -6.61 2.13 -11.44
CA VAL A 187 -7.94 2.09 -12.06
C VAL A 187 -8.72 0.88 -11.60
N LEU A 188 -9.98 1.08 -11.23
CA LEU A 188 -10.90 -0.02 -10.98
C LEU A 188 -11.13 -0.81 -12.29
N GLN A 189 -10.73 -2.08 -12.31
CA GLN A 189 -10.88 -2.95 -13.45
C GLN A 189 -12.25 -3.64 -13.47
N ASN A 190 -12.64 -4.22 -12.35
CA ASN A 190 -13.95 -4.88 -12.19
C ASN A 190 -14.31 -5.11 -10.72
N ILE A 191 -15.58 -5.43 -10.51
CA ILE A 191 -16.11 -5.89 -9.21
C ILE A 191 -16.76 -7.25 -9.46
N LYS A 192 -16.21 -8.30 -8.85
CA LYS A 192 -16.72 -9.66 -8.97
C LYS A 192 -17.56 -10.03 -7.77
N ASP A 193 -18.84 -10.33 -8.00
CA ASP A 193 -19.74 -10.84 -6.98
C ASP A 193 -19.48 -12.30 -6.65
N HIS A 194 -19.62 -12.64 -5.39
CA HIS A 194 -19.54 -14.00 -4.87
C HIS A 194 -20.79 -14.37 -4.09
N LYS A 195 -20.95 -15.66 -3.80
CA LYS A 195 -22.00 -16.15 -2.88
C LYS A 195 -21.84 -15.50 -1.48
N ASN A 196 -22.93 -15.54 -0.69
CA ASN A 196 -22.95 -15.08 0.71
C ASN A 196 -22.62 -13.59 0.91
N LYS A 197 -23.04 -12.73 -0.03
CA LYS A 197 -22.84 -11.26 0.02
C LYS A 197 -21.39 -10.81 0.05
N TRP A 198 -20.44 -11.59 -0.45
CA TRP A 198 -19.08 -11.17 -0.67
C TRP A 198 -18.88 -10.62 -2.08
N GLN A 199 -17.94 -9.69 -2.25
CA GLN A 199 -17.51 -9.17 -3.54
C GLN A 199 -16.00 -8.91 -3.52
N THR A 200 -15.35 -9.03 -4.68
CA THR A 200 -13.92 -8.71 -4.85
C THR A 200 -13.80 -7.51 -5.77
N TRP A 201 -13.13 -6.51 -5.30
CA TRP A 201 -12.76 -5.31 -6.05
C TRP A 201 -11.37 -5.52 -6.62
N HIS A 202 -11.21 -5.32 -7.94
CA HIS A 202 -9.92 -5.43 -8.61
C HIS A 202 -9.48 -4.06 -9.11
N TRP A 203 -8.41 -3.56 -8.52
CA TRP A 203 -7.73 -2.33 -8.89
C TRP A 203 -6.39 -2.66 -9.54
N LYS A 204 -5.92 -1.79 -10.46
CA LYS A 204 -4.65 -1.97 -11.16
C LYS A 204 -3.94 -0.64 -11.34
N THR A 205 -2.69 -0.57 -10.89
CA THR A 205 -1.75 0.48 -11.28
C THR A 205 -0.79 -0.05 -12.35
N ARG A 206 -0.51 0.79 -13.35
CA ARG A 206 0.35 0.46 -14.49
C ARG A 206 1.62 1.32 -14.51
N TYR A 207 1.89 2.03 -13.45
CA TYR A 207 3.03 2.90 -13.27
C TYR A 207 3.84 2.44 -12.07
N ASN A 208 5.12 2.81 -12.07
CA ASN A 208 5.96 2.60 -10.90
C ASN A 208 5.32 3.23 -9.66
N ILE A 209 5.31 2.50 -8.58
CA ILE A 209 4.69 2.91 -7.33
C ILE A 209 5.50 2.38 -6.16
N ASN A 210 5.85 3.23 -5.21
CA ASN A 210 6.48 2.80 -3.97
C ASN A 210 5.62 1.78 -3.22
N THR A 211 6.24 0.78 -2.62
CA THR A 211 5.54 -0.27 -1.86
C THR A 211 4.62 0.32 -0.79
N TYR A 212 5.08 1.32 -0.04
CA TYR A 212 4.30 1.96 1.03
C TYR A 212 3.11 2.80 0.52
N ASN A 213 3.09 3.15 -0.76
CA ASN A 213 1.94 3.84 -1.38
C ASN A 213 0.86 2.87 -1.88
N ILE A 214 1.16 1.58 -2.01
CA ILE A 214 0.14 0.57 -2.31
C ILE A 214 -0.71 0.39 -1.06
N ASN A 215 -1.97 0.81 -1.13
CA ASN A 215 -2.91 0.74 -0.02
C ASN A 215 -4.35 0.61 -0.49
N PHE A 216 -5.28 0.49 0.46
CA PHE A 216 -6.70 0.51 0.20
C PHE A 216 -7.45 1.14 1.37
N THR A 217 -8.65 1.63 1.05
CA THR A 217 -9.63 2.06 2.04
C THR A 217 -10.94 1.35 1.79
N ILE A 218 -11.61 0.87 2.83
CA ILE A 218 -12.91 0.20 2.77
C ILE A 218 -13.94 1.06 3.49
N GLY A 219 -15.11 1.21 2.91
CA GLY A 219 -16.22 1.93 3.51
C GLY A 219 -17.52 1.72 2.75
N HIS A 220 -18.61 2.25 3.29
CA HIS A 220 -19.87 2.35 2.58
C HIS A 220 -19.91 3.70 1.88
N PHE A 221 -19.22 3.78 0.71
CA PHE A 221 -19.02 5.01 -0.03
C PHE A 221 -20.07 5.22 -1.11
N ASP A 222 -20.44 6.49 -1.32
CA ASP A 222 -20.94 6.99 -2.59
C ASP A 222 -19.76 7.51 -3.42
N VAL A 223 -19.86 7.39 -4.75
CA VAL A 223 -18.76 7.78 -5.66
C VAL A 223 -19.22 8.97 -6.48
N ILE A 224 -18.57 10.12 -6.26
CA ILE A 224 -18.79 11.34 -7.04
C ILE A 224 -17.69 11.41 -8.10
N LYS A 225 -18.09 11.63 -9.37
CA LYS A 225 -17.17 11.67 -10.50
C LYS A 225 -17.15 13.04 -11.15
N ARG A 226 -15.96 13.47 -11.52
CA ARG A 226 -15.70 14.68 -12.30
C ARG A 226 -14.69 14.38 -13.39
N ILE A 227 -14.64 15.24 -14.37
CA ILE A 227 -13.62 15.23 -15.42
C ILE A 227 -13.01 16.62 -15.48
N SER A 228 -11.77 16.73 -15.01
CA SER A 228 -11.02 17.98 -15.14
C SER A 228 -10.60 18.16 -16.61
N PRO A 229 -10.85 19.31 -17.23
CA PRO A 229 -10.49 19.56 -18.63
C PRO A 229 -8.98 19.64 -18.90
N SER A 230 -8.14 19.68 -17.86
CA SER A 230 -6.66 19.79 -17.91
C SER A 230 -6.02 19.85 -19.31
N LEU A 231 -5.04 20.70 -19.51
CA LEU A 231 -4.43 21.22 -20.76
C LEU A 231 -4.58 20.41 -22.05
N ASN A 232 -4.20 19.12 -22.06
CA ASN A 232 -4.14 18.30 -23.28
C ASN A 232 -4.94 17.00 -23.20
N LYS A 233 -5.25 16.54 -22.00
CA LYS A 233 -6.01 15.31 -21.78
C LYS A 233 -6.83 15.42 -20.52
N PRO A 234 -8.11 15.08 -20.58
CA PRO A 234 -8.97 15.12 -19.39
C PRO A 234 -8.43 14.14 -18.32
N VAL A 235 -8.57 14.56 -17.05
CA VAL A 235 -8.24 13.73 -15.89
C VAL A 235 -9.55 13.34 -15.22
N ASN A 236 -9.78 12.04 -15.05
CA ASN A 236 -10.90 11.53 -14.29
C ASN A 236 -10.62 11.69 -12.79
N ILE A 237 -11.56 12.27 -12.08
CA ILE A 237 -11.53 12.44 -10.62
C ILE A 237 -12.66 11.62 -10.03
N GLU A 238 -12.34 10.72 -9.11
CA GLU A 238 -13.32 9.93 -8.37
C GLU A 238 -13.15 10.13 -6.87
N TYR A 239 -14.19 10.64 -6.22
CA TYR A 239 -14.24 10.78 -4.77
C TYR A 239 -15.09 9.67 -4.18
N TYR A 240 -14.47 8.86 -3.32
CA TYR A 240 -15.14 7.85 -2.50
C TYR A 240 -15.51 8.49 -1.18
N VAL A 241 -16.76 8.91 -1.04
CA VAL A 241 -17.23 9.78 0.04
C VAL A 241 -18.16 9.00 0.96
N LEU A 242 -17.99 9.17 2.28
CA LEU A 242 -18.97 8.68 3.23
C LEU A 242 -20.28 9.47 3.09
N LYS A 243 -21.43 8.80 3.25
CA LYS A 243 -22.76 9.40 2.98
C LYS A 243 -23.04 10.67 3.74
N ASP A 244 -22.51 10.80 4.95
CA ASP A 244 -22.67 11.96 5.80
C ASP A 244 -21.73 13.13 5.44
N GLN A 245 -20.87 12.98 4.44
CA GLN A 245 -19.87 13.95 4.01
C GLN A 245 -20.08 14.43 2.56
N ILE A 246 -21.14 14.02 1.90
CA ILE A 246 -21.40 14.33 0.47
C ILE A 246 -21.50 15.84 0.26
N GLU A 247 -22.26 16.55 1.09
CA GLU A 247 -22.49 17.99 0.95
C GLU A 247 -21.19 18.81 0.95
N GLY A 248 -20.23 18.47 1.82
CA GLY A 248 -18.92 19.14 1.87
C GLY A 248 -17.95 18.73 0.76
N SER A 249 -18.20 17.62 0.08
CA SER A 249 -17.26 17.05 -0.90
C SER A 249 -17.27 17.79 -2.24
N GLU A 250 -18.32 18.46 -2.61
CA GLU A 250 -18.43 19.22 -3.87
C GLU A 250 -17.42 20.37 -3.93
N THR A 251 -17.27 21.13 -2.83
CA THR A 251 -16.26 22.19 -2.74
C THR A 251 -14.85 21.65 -2.90
N LEU A 252 -14.55 20.47 -2.32
CA LEU A 252 -13.25 19.82 -2.46
C LEU A 252 -12.98 19.34 -3.89
N LEU A 253 -14.03 18.91 -4.60
CA LEU A 253 -13.93 18.52 -6.00
C LEU A 253 -13.59 19.73 -6.89
N ASP A 254 -14.27 20.86 -6.69
CA ASP A 254 -14.00 22.10 -7.42
C ASP A 254 -12.54 22.54 -7.19
N GLN A 255 -12.08 22.56 -5.93
CA GLN A 255 -10.69 22.86 -5.59
C GLN A 255 -9.70 21.86 -6.21
N THR A 256 -10.05 20.58 -6.31
CA THR A 256 -9.21 19.58 -6.93
C THR A 256 -9.04 19.81 -8.42
N GLU A 257 -10.10 20.23 -9.12
CA GLU A 257 -10.02 20.64 -10.53
C GLU A 257 -9.09 21.83 -10.70
N ASP A 258 -9.23 22.86 -9.87
CA ASP A 258 -8.36 24.04 -9.87
C ASP A 258 -6.88 23.67 -9.63
N PHE A 259 -6.60 22.77 -8.67
CA PHE A 259 -5.24 22.29 -8.40
C PHE A 259 -4.65 21.54 -9.58
N ILE A 260 -5.41 20.61 -10.19
CA ILE A 260 -4.97 19.86 -11.37
C ILE A 260 -4.65 20.82 -12.51
N ASP A 261 -5.49 21.80 -12.75
CA ASP A 261 -5.28 22.80 -13.80
C ASP A 261 -4.05 23.68 -13.50
N PHE A 262 -3.94 24.22 -12.29
CA PHE A 262 -2.80 25.04 -11.86
C PHE A 262 -1.47 24.28 -12.00
N TYR A 263 -1.38 23.06 -11.46
CA TYR A 263 -0.16 22.27 -11.53
C TYR A 263 0.15 21.86 -12.97
N SER A 264 -0.86 21.51 -13.76
CA SER A 264 -0.67 21.14 -15.16
C SER A 264 -0.11 22.30 -15.99
N ARG A 265 -0.53 23.54 -15.75
CA ARG A 265 -0.02 24.74 -16.44
C ARG A 265 1.40 25.10 -16.05
N ASN A 266 1.78 24.90 -14.76
CA ASN A 266 3.07 25.36 -14.24
C ASN A 266 4.16 24.28 -14.29
N PHE A 267 3.82 23.00 -14.18
CA PHE A 267 4.76 21.87 -14.07
C PHE A 267 4.60 20.81 -15.14
N GLY A 268 3.66 21.00 -16.07
CA GLY A 268 3.35 20.05 -17.12
C GLY A 268 2.15 19.18 -16.82
N GLN A 269 1.62 18.54 -17.86
CA GLN A 269 0.42 17.71 -17.80
C GLN A 269 0.52 16.63 -16.70
N TYR A 270 -0.58 16.43 -15.93
CA TYR A 270 -0.68 15.35 -14.96
C TYR A 270 -0.28 14.01 -15.60
N PRO A 271 0.78 13.35 -15.11
CA PRO A 271 1.41 12.25 -15.84
C PRO A 271 0.65 10.92 -15.70
N TRP A 272 -0.08 10.75 -14.60
CA TRP A 272 -0.74 9.50 -14.27
C TRP A 272 -2.08 9.41 -15.00
N LYS A 273 -2.07 8.70 -16.11
CA LYS A 273 -3.27 8.44 -16.90
C LYS A 273 -3.85 7.12 -16.47
N THR A 274 -4.89 7.22 -15.75
CA THR A 274 -5.68 6.06 -15.36
C THR A 274 -6.80 5.85 -16.35
#